data_8cb704e0d1f11f58903dcd40ae0003a1
#
_entry.id   8cb704e0d1f11f58903dcd40ae0003a1
#
_cell.length_a   1.000
_cell.length_b   1.000
_cell.length_c   1.000
_cell.angle_alpha   90.00
_cell.angle_beta   90.00
_cell.angle_gamma   90.00
#
_symmetry.space_group_name_H-M   'P 1'
#
loop_
_entity.id
_entity.type
_entity.pdbx_description
1 polymer ?
#
loop_
_entity_poly.entity_id
_entity_poly.type
_entity_poly.pdbx_seq_one_letter_code
_entity_poly.pdbx_strand_id
1 'polypeptide(L)'
;ALLRAAEKDAFEQGAKGMVAWGLSIPVWMKASWFRKQGYKRADKLGFMGPELAWKPFSLGASPPHWIRQKKKPRKVPGRVTVTAFINGWCPSQNIVFNRAKRAAEEIGDKVFYKEILTRERETFLEWGISDALYIDDKKVNTGPPPSYKKLKRKISRRVRRL
;
A
#
# COMPACT_ATOMS: atom_id res chain seq x y z
N ALA A 1 -2.28 -5.55 -29.09
CA ALA A 1 -2.80 -6.93 -29.09
C ALA A 1 -3.17 -7.40 -27.69
N LEU A 2 -2.22 -7.50 -26.72
CA LEU A 2 -2.46 -8.10 -25.38
C LEU A 2 -3.57 -7.41 -24.56
N LEU A 3 -3.62 -6.08 -24.51
CA LEU A 3 -4.66 -5.38 -23.75
C LEU A 3 -6.07 -5.70 -24.28
N ARG A 4 -6.24 -5.72 -25.62
CA ARG A 4 -7.53 -6.05 -26.23
C ARG A 4 -7.94 -7.51 -25.98
N ALA A 5 -6.99 -8.43 -25.95
CA ALA A 5 -7.25 -9.82 -25.59
C ALA A 5 -7.71 -9.95 -24.13
N ALA A 6 -7.02 -9.24 -23.21
CA ALA A 6 -7.41 -9.20 -21.80
C ALA A 6 -8.79 -8.53 -21.57
N GLU A 7 -9.10 -7.47 -22.32
CA GLU A 7 -10.42 -6.83 -22.27
C GLU A 7 -11.52 -7.77 -22.74
N LYS A 8 -11.28 -8.52 -23.83
CA LYS A 8 -12.22 -9.51 -24.36
C LYS A 8 -12.46 -10.63 -23.36
N ASP A 9 -11.38 -11.21 -22.83
CA ASP A 9 -11.45 -12.28 -21.84
C ASP A 9 -12.21 -11.83 -20.57
N ALA A 10 -11.89 -10.66 -20.04
CA ALA A 10 -12.61 -10.11 -18.89
C ALA A 10 -14.11 -9.87 -19.16
N PHE A 11 -14.45 -9.40 -20.36
CA PHE A 11 -15.84 -9.22 -20.77
C PHE A 11 -16.57 -10.57 -20.88
N GLU A 12 -15.96 -11.58 -21.50
CA GLU A 12 -16.51 -12.94 -21.63
C GLU A 12 -16.71 -13.62 -20.26
N GLN A 13 -15.89 -13.30 -19.27
CA GLN A 13 -16.05 -13.73 -17.88
C GLN A 13 -17.10 -12.93 -17.09
N GLY A 14 -17.84 -12.01 -17.73
CA GLY A 14 -18.91 -11.23 -17.10
C GLY A 14 -18.44 -10.02 -16.30
N ALA A 15 -17.19 -9.56 -16.44
CA ALA A 15 -16.71 -8.35 -15.80
C ALA A 15 -17.50 -7.13 -16.32
N LYS A 16 -17.88 -6.22 -15.41
CA LYS A 16 -18.60 -4.98 -15.76
C LYS A 16 -17.69 -3.88 -16.32
N GLY A 17 -16.39 -4.09 -16.29
CA GLY A 17 -15.40 -3.18 -16.79
C GLY A 17 -13.99 -3.59 -16.35
N MET A 18 -13.00 -2.91 -16.87
CA MET A 18 -11.59 -3.18 -16.58
C MET A 18 -10.90 -1.95 -15.96
N VAL A 19 -10.13 -2.19 -14.90
CA VAL A 19 -9.33 -1.17 -14.24
C VAL A 19 -7.85 -1.41 -14.51
N ALA A 20 -7.14 -0.33 -14.74
CA ALA A 20 -5.68 -0.29 -14.76
C ALA A 20 -5.21 0.85 -13.87
N TRP A 21 -3.95 0.87 -13.52
CA TRP A 21 -3.35 2.01 -12.87
C TRP A 21 -2.07 2.44 -13.57
N GLY A 22 -1.75 3.72 -13.45
CA GLY A 22 -0.53 4.25 -14.03
C GLY A 22 -0.10 5.53 -13.33
N LEU A 23 1.11 5.99 -13.63
CA LEU A 23 1.62 7.23 -13.09
C LEU A 23 1.19 8.42 -13.96
N SER A 24 0.86 9.54 -13.32
CA SER A 24 0.51 10.78 -14.01
C SER A 24 1.72 11.49 -14.64
N ILE A 25 2.93 11.08 -14.27
CA ILE A 25 4.20 11.63 -14.77
C ILE A 25 4.74 10.80 -15.95
N PRO A 26 5.57 11.37 -16.84
CA PRO A 26 6.04 10.71 -18.05
C PRO A 26 7.21 9.75 -17.81
N VAL A 27 7.05 8.85 -16.84
CA VAL A 27 7.99 7.77 -16.51
C VAL A 27 7.39 6.41 -16.87
N TRP A 28 7.85 5.35 -16.24
CA TRP A 28 7.34 4.01 -16.39
C TRP A 28 5.84 3.91 -16.03
N MET A 29 5.07 3.07 -16.73
CA MET A 29 3.60 2.88 -16.55
C MET A 29 2.80 4.19 -16.63
N LYS A 30 2.90 4.88 -17.77
CA LYS A 30 2.17 6.14 -17.99
C LYS A 30 0.65 5.90 -18.03
N ALA A 31 -0.10 6.57 -17.17
CA ALA A 31 -1.56 6.56 -17.21
C ALA A 31 -2.13 7.06 -18.55
N SER A 32 -1.41 7.99 -19.21
CA SER A 32 -1.78 8.49 -20.55
C SER A 32 -1.83 7.40 -21.62
N TRP A 33 -1.06 6.31 -21.48
CA TRP A 33 -1.11 5.19 -22.40
C TRP A 33 -2.48 4.50 -22.35
N PHE A 34 -3.01 4.26 -21.17
CA PHE A 34 -4.35 3.68 -21.01
C PHE A 34 -5.45 4.60 -21.55
N ARG A 35 -5.33 5.92 -21.35
CA ARG A 35 -6.29 6.88 -21.91
C ARG A 35 -6.34 6.82 -23.45
N LYS A 36 -5.21 6.62 -24.11
CA LYS A 36 -5.16 6.40 -25.57
C LYS A 36 -5.83 5.09 -26.00
N GLN A 37 -6.03 4.14 -25.07
CA GLN A 37 -6.76 2.89 -25.34
C GLN A 37 -8.27 2.97 -24.95
N GLY A 38 -8.78 4.17 -24.69
CA GLY A 38 -10.19 4.42 -24.37
C GLY A 38 -10.55 4.32 -22.90
N TYR A 39 -9.57 4.23 -21.99
CA TYR A 39 -9.83 4.31 -20.56
C TYR A 39 -10.04 5.76 -20.12
N LYS A 40 -10.94 5.96 -19.19
CA LYS A 40 -11.16 7.24 -18.51
C LYS A 40 -10.50 7.23 -17.14
N ARG A 41 -10.04 8.38 -16.65
CA ARG A 41 -9.54 8.48 -15.27
C ARG A 41 -10.71 8.35 -14.30
N ALA A 42 -10.63 7.37 -13.39
CA ALA A 42 -11.63 7.16 -12.35
C ALA A 42 -11.25 7.85 -11.03
N ASP A 43 -10.01 7.71 -10.58
CA ASP A 43 -9.52 8.33 -9.34
C ASP A 43 -8.00 8.58 -9.40
N LYS A 44 -7.49 9.42 -8.49
CA LYS A 44 -6.06 9.77 -8.42
C LYS A 44 -5.62 10.03 -6.98
N LEU A 45 -4.42 9.57 -6.63
CA LEU A 45 -3.79 9.84 -5.33
C LEU A 45 -2.82 11.01 -5.42
N GLY A 46 -3.23 12.17 -4.90
CA GLY A 46 -2.39 13.36 -4.87
C GLY A 46 -2.10 13.95 -6.26
N PHE A 47 -1.26 14.99 -6.30
CA PHE A 47 -1.00 15.72 -7.56
C PHE A 47 -0.21 14.92 -8.59
N MET A 48 0.88 14.26 -8.18
CA MET A 48 1.75 13.45 -9.05
C MET A 48 1.63 11.94 -8.80
N GLY A 49 0.66 11.52 -8.00
CA GLY A 49 0.47 10.12 -7.63
C GLY A 49 -0.15 9.25 -8.71
N PRO A 50 -0.33 7.97 -8.40
CA PRO A 50 -0.97 7.04 -9.31
C PRO A 50 -2.43 7.40 -9.55
N GLU A 51 -2.90 7.18 -10.78
CA GLU A 51 -4.30 7.29 -11.16
C GLU A 51 -4.87 5.93 -11.56
N LEU A 52 -6.14 5.72 -11.26
CA LEU A 52 -6.93 4.61 -11.79
C LEU A 52 -7.50 5.00 -13.14
N ALA A 53 -7.22 4.17 -14.14
CA ALA A 53 -7.80 4.23 -15.46
C ALA A 53 -8.89 3.16 -15.55
N TRP A 54 -10.09 3.53 -15.97
CA TRP A 54 -11.28 2.70 -16.00
C TRP A 54 -11.91 2.64 -17.37
N LYS A 55 -12.25 1.45 -17.82
CA LYS A 55 -13.02 1.20 -19.05
C LYS A 55 -14.25 0.38 -18.70
N PRO A 56 -15.47 0.96 -18.69
CA PRO A 56 -16.69 0.20 -18.47
C PRO A 56 -17.01 -0.67 -19.68
N PHE A 57 -17.55 -1.84 -19.45
CA PHE A 57 -18.05 -2.76 -20.48
C PHE A 57 -19.58 -2.78 -20.55
N SER A 58 -20.25 -2.27 -19.51
CA SER A 58 -21.72 -2.18 -19.44
C SER A 58 -22.17 -0.81 -18.94
N LEU A 59 -23.37 -0.43 -19.36
CA LEU A 59 -24.07 0.74 -18.82
C LEU A 59 -24.35 0.52 -17.31
N GLY A 60 -24.10 1.52 -16.49
CA GLY A 60 -24.28 1.43 -15.02
C GLY A 60 -23.13 0.81 -14.24
N ALA A 61 -22.04 0.43 -14.91
CA ALA A 61 -20.83 0.03 -14.19
C ALA A 61 -20.21 1.19 -13.42
N SER A 62 -20.07 1.06 -12.10
CA SER A 62 -19.50 2.08 -11.23
C SER A 62 -17.97 2.13 -11.37
N PRO A 63 -17.38 3.33 -11.50
CA PRO A 63 -15.93 3.47 -11.56
C PRO A 63 -15.29 3.10 -10.22
N PRO A 64 -14.10 2.51 -10.24
CA PRO A 64 -13.37 2.17 -9.01
C PRO A 64 -12.76 3.42 -8.36
N HIS A 65 -12.56 3.34 -7.06
CA HIS A 65 -11.88 4.36 -6.28
C HIS A 65 -10.73 3.77 -5.47
N TRP A 66 -9.68 4.56 -5.25
CA TRP A 66 -8.63 4.20 -4.32
C TRP A 66 -9.18 4.06 -2.90
N ILE A 67 -8.89 2.94 -2.25
CA ILE A 67 -9.15 2.81 -0.82
C ILE A 67 -8.12 3.65 -0.09
N ARG A 68 -8.60 4.73 0.54
CA ARG A 68 -7.74 5.69 1.24
C ARG A 68 -7.55 5.30 2.68
N GLN A 69 -6.41 5.64 3.24
CA GLN A 69 -6.14 5.44 4.66
C GLN A 69 -7.21 6.13 5.51
N LYS A 70 -7.88 5.37 6.39
CA LYS A 70 -8.95 5.85 7.27
C LYS A 70 -8.44 6.18 8.66
N LYS A 71 -7.49 5.42 9.17
CA LYS A 71 -6.90 5.57 10.50
C LYS A 71 -5.42 5.17 10.48
N LYS A 72 -4.72 5.47 11.55
CA LYS A 72 -3.31 5.09 11.74
C LYS A 72 -3.10 4.55 13.15
N PRO A 73 -2.03 3.76 13.38
CA PRO A 73 -1.71 3.26 14.71
C PRO A 73 -1.59 4.39 15.71
N ARG A 74 -2.02 4.14 16.93
CA ARG A 74 -1.86 5.07 18.06
C ARG A 74 -0.55 4.80 18.77
N LYS A 75 0.07 5.84 19.29
CA LYS A 75 1.19 5.74 20.21
C LYS A 75 0.69 5.17 21.56
N VAL A 76 1.45 4.25 22.13
CA VAL A 76 1.18 3.69 23.45
C VAL A 76 2.15 4.35 24.47
N PRO A 77 1.67 4.89 25.58
CA PRO A 77 2.54 5.45 26.61
C PRO A 77 3.53 4.41 27.17
N GLY A 78 4.74 4.83 27.49
CA GLY A 78 5.75 3.99 28.11
C GLY A 78 6.44 2.95 27.20
N ARG A 79 6.05 2.82 25.93
CA ARG A 79 6.75 1.94 24.99
C ARG A 79 6.63 2.42 23.56
N VAL A 80 7.58 2.01 22.73
CA VAL A 80 7.54 2.24 21.28
C VAL A 80 6.73 1.13 20.61
N THR A 81 5.74 1.48 19.82
CA THR A 81 4.96 0.52 19.05
C THR A 81 5.46 0.46 17.61
N VAL A 82 5.84 -0.73 17.16
CA VAL A 82 6.20 -1.01 15.77
C VAL A 82 5.05 -1.81 15.16
N THR A 83 4.27 -1.19 14.28
CA THR A 83 3.11 -1.84 13.64
C THR A 83 3.40 -2.12 12.18
N ALA A 84 3.36 -3.40 11.80
CA ALA A 84 3.46 -3.86 10.42
C ALA A 84 2.07 -4.19 9.89
N PHE A 85 1.65 -3.51 8.82
CA PHE A 85 0.46 -3.87 8.02
C PHE A 85 0.93 -4.78 6.91
N ILE A 86 0.46 -6.04 6.91
CA ILE A 86 1.01 -7.11 6.07
C ILE A 86 -0.08 -7.61 5.12
N ASN A 87 0.05 -7.29 3.84
CA ASN A 87 -0.73 -7.92 2.78
C ASN A 87 -0.04 -9.19 2.28
N GLY A 88 1.29 -9.21 2.29
CA GLY A 88 2.11 -10.38 1.99
C GLY A 88 2.59 -10.49 0.54
N TRP A 89 2.02 -9.73 -0.39
CA TRP A 89 2.37 -9.86 -1.81
C TRP A 89 3.62 -9.08 -2.23
N CYS A 90 4.05 -8.10 -1.45
CA CYS A 90 5.19 -7.25 -1.77
C CYS A 90 6.50 -7.75 -1.12
N PRO A 91 7.43 -8.38 -1.85
CA PRO A 91 8.69 -8.90 -1.29
C PRO A 91 9.52 -7.83 -0.58
N SER A 92 9.58 -6.62 -1.14
CA SER A 92 10.32 -5.50 -0.54
C SER A 92 9.78 -5.11 0.84
N GLN A 93 8.45 -5.11 1.01
CA GLN A 93 7.84 -4.80 2.31
C GLN A 93 8.05 -5.94 3.31
N ASN A 94 7.96 -7.19 2.88
CA ASN A 94 8.22 -8.34 3.73
C ASN A 94 9.65 -8.31 4.32
N ILE A 95 10.64 -7.90 3.53
CA ILE A 95 12.02 -7.68 4.02
C ILE A 95 12.05 -6.59 5.11
N VAL A 96 11.30 -5.51 4.93
CA VAL A 96 11.23 -4.40 5.90
C VAL A 96 10.58 -4.87 7.20
N PHE A 97 9.49 -5.64 7.12
CA PHE A 97 8.79 -6.18 8.29
C PHE A 97 9.68 -7.11 9.11
N ASN A 98 10.35 -8.07 8.47
CA ASN A 98 11.27 -8.99 9.13
C ASN A 98 12.42 -8.25 9.82
N ARG A 99 13.01 -7.26 9.16
CA ARG A 99 14.06 -6.42 9.77
C ARG A 99 13.55 -5.62 10.97
N ALA A 100 12.33 -5.12 10.91
CA ALA A 100 11.72 -4.35 11.99
C ALA A 100 11.37 -5.24 13.18
N LYS A 101 10.83 -6.44 12.93
CA LYS A 101 10.53 -7.45 13.95
C LYS A 101 11.80 -7.85 14.72
N ARG A 102 12.83 -8.26 14.00
CA ARG A 102 14.14 -8.57 14.59
C ARG A 102 14.71 -7.40 15.40
N ALA A 103 14.60 -6.16 14.90
CA ALA A 103 15.09 -5.00 15.63
C ALA A 103 14.29 -4.74 16.91
N ALA A 104 12.98 -4.99 16.93
CA ALA A 104 12.13 -4.88 18.09
C ALA A 104 12.51 -5.93 19.15
N GLU A 105 12.67 -7.18 18.75
CA GLU A 105 13.10 -8.29 19.61
C GLU A 105 14.45 -8.01 20.28
N GLU A 106 15.44 -7.54 19.52
CA GLU A 106 16.77 -7.22 20.04
C GLU A 106 16.80 -6.00 20.99
N ILE A 107 15.85 -5.08 20.87
CA ILE A 107 15.75 -3.92 21.79
C ILE A 107 14.99 -4.30 23.07
N GLY A 108 14.09 -5.29 23.00
CA GLY A 108 13.41 -5.86 24.14
C GLY A 108 12.17 -5.07 24.63
N ASP A 109 11.88 -5.14 25.89
CA ASP A 109 10.58 -4.80 26.54
C ASP A 109 10.05 -3.39 26.30
N LYS A 110 10.93 -2.45 25.92
CA LYS A 110 10.53 -1.07 25.58
C LYS A 110 9.89 -0.97 24.19
N VAL A 111 9.87 -2.05 23.40
CA VAL A 111 9.31 -2.06 22.05
C VAL A 111 8.24 -3.16 21.94
N PHE A 112 7.05 -2.75 21.51
CA PHE A 112 5.96 -3.67 21.20
C PHE A 112 5.83 -3.81 19.69
N TYR A 113 6.09 -5.01 19.16
CA TYR A 113 5.87 -5.30 17.74
C TYR A 113 4.48 -5.90 17.53
N LYS A 114 3.72 -5.33 16.59
CA LYS A 114 2.37 -5.76 16.25
C LYS A 114 2.23 -5.98 14.74
N GLU A 115 1.64 -7.09 14.36
CA GLU A 115 1.24 -7.39 12.98
C GLU A 115 -0.27 -7.18 12.80
N ILE A 116 -0.66 -6.57 11.70
CA ILE A 116 -2.05 -6.40 11.26
C ILE A 116 -2.13 -7.00 9.85
N LEU A 117 -2.88 -8.09 9.72
CA LEU A 117 -2.98 -8.84 8.48
C LEU A 117 -4.00 -8.19 7.54
N THR A 118 -3.53 -7.34 6.65
CA THR A 118 -4.35 -6.62 5.68
C THR A 118 -4.62 -7.41 4.40
N ARG A 119 -4.20 -8.67 4.33
CA ARG A 119 -4.70 -9.64 3.34
C ARG A 119 -6.17 -9.96 3.57
N GLU A 120 -6.66 -9.85 4.78
CA GLU A 120 -8.07 -9.98 5.13
C GLU A 120 -8.81 -8.71 4.68
N ARG A 121 -9.83 -8.88 3.82
CA ARG A 121 -10.56 -7.77 3.20
C ARG A 121 -11.14 -6.79 4.23
N GLU A 122 -11.72 -7.28 5.30
CA GLU A 122 -12.34 -6.46 6.35
C GLU A 122 -11.30 -5.59 7.05
N THR A 123 -10.18 -6.19 7.46
CA THR A 123 -9.05 -5.48 8.06
C THR A 123 -8.49 -4.42 7.11
N PHE A 124 -8.36 -4.76 5.82
CA PHE A 124 -7.91 -3.79 4.82
C PHE A 124 -8.89 -2.62 4.69
N LEU A 125 -10.19 -2.88 4.61
CA LEU A 125 -11.22 -1.84 4.51
C LEU A 125 -11.35 -0.99 5.78
N GLU A 126 -11.09 -1.57 6.94
CA GLU A 126 -11.08 -0.88 8.23
C GLU A 126 -9.96 0.17 8.31
N TRP A 127 -8.75 -0.18 7.85
CA TRP A 127 -7.57 0.67 7.96
C TRP A 127 -7.32 1.53 6.70
N GLY A 128 -7.65 1.01 5.53
CA GLY A 128 -7.30 1.62 4.24
C GLY A 128 -5.79 1.59 3.97
N ILE A 129 -5.10 0.59 4.52
CA ILE A 129 -3.65 0.39 4.39
C ILE A 129 -3.40 -1.03 3.90
N SER A 130 -2.71 -1.19 2.75
CA SER A 130 -2.30 -2.50 2.25
C SER A 130 -1.02 -2.95 2.93
N ASP A 131 0.10 -2.32 2.62
CA ASP A 131 1.41 -2.63 3.19
C ASP A 131 2.04 -1.35 3.76
N ALA A 132 2.39 -1.38 5.04
CA ALA A 132 3.11 -0.28 5.66
C ALA A 132 3.76 -0.68 6.98
N LEU A 133 4.89 -0.06 7.29
CA LEU A 133 5.50 -0.11 8.62
C LEU A 133 5.30 1.24 9.31
N TYR A 134 4.85 1.19 10.55
CA TYR A 134 4.77 2.36 11.44
C TYR A 134 5.68 2.16 12.65
N ILE A 135 6.29 3.24 13.09
CA ILE A 135 6.95 3.35 14.39
C ILE A 135 6.17 4.40 15.15
N ASP A 136 5.43 4.01 16.15
CA ASP A 136 4.35 4.75 16.80
C ASP A 136 3.28 5.16 15.76
N ASP A 137 2.99 6.46 15.66
CA ASP A 137 2.06 7.07 14.71
C ASP A 137 2.70 7.42 13.35
N LYS A 138 4.01 7.21 13.18
CA LYS A 138 4.75 7.66 12.00
C LYS A 138 5.08 6.54 11.04
N LYS A 139 4.57 6.66 9.82
CA LYS A 139 4.86 5.75 8.73
C LYS A 139 6.35 5.80 8.35
N VAL A 140 6.96 4.64 8.22
CA VAL A 140 8.28 4.52 7.59
C VAL A 140 8.09 4.67 6.09
N ASN A 141 8.84 5.61 5.49
CA ASN A 141 8.69 5.92 4.07
C ASN A 141 8.86 4.69 3.20
N THR A 142 8.01 4.58 2.18
CA THR A 142 8.12 3.64 1.08
C THR A 142 9.24 4.09 0.15
N GLY A 143 9.97 3.15 -0.40
CA GLY A 143 11.12 3.35 -1.28
C GLY A 143 12.02 2.14 -1.18
N PRO A 144 13.29 2.24 -1.54
CA PRO A 144 14.22 1.14 -1.34
C PRO A 144 14.17 0.64 0.10
N PRO A 145 14.10 -0.69 0.34
CA PRO A 145 13.97 -1.24 1.69
C PRO A 145 15.06 -0.72 2.63
N PRO A 146 14.72 -0.05 3.73
CA PRO A 146 15.72 0.44 4.66
C PRO A 146 16.53 -0.72 5.25
N SER A 147 17.84 -0.51 5.43
CA SER A 147 18.70 -1.52 6.05
C SER A 147 18.27 -1.79 7.50
N TYR A 148 18.58 -2.99 7.98
CA TYR A 148 18.37 -3.36 9.38
C TYR A 148 18.94 -2.33 10.36
N LYS A 149 20.19 -1.89 10.17
CA LYS A 149 20.85 -0.88 10.99
C LYS A 149 20.06 0.43 11.03
N LYS A 150 19.50 0.86 9.89
CA LYS A 150 18.68 2.08 9.80
C LYS A 150 17.37 1.96 10.57
N LEU A 151 16.69 0.82 10.48
CA LEU A 151 15.46 0.55 11.23
C LEU A 151 15.73 0.47 12.74
N LYS A 152 16.71 -0.32 13.17
CA LYS A 152 17.10 -0.43 14.57
C LYS A 152 17.44 0.93 15.17
N ARG A 153 18.23 1.75 14.46
CA ARG A 153 18.54 3.12 14.88
C ARG A 153 17.30 4.00 15.03
N LYS A 154 16.33 3.89 14.10
CA LYS A 154 15.07 4.64 14.20
C LYS A 154 14.27 4.25 15.43
N ILE A 155 14.11 2.95 15.70
CA ILE A 155 13.39 2.43 16.85
C ILE A 155 14.11 2.83 18.14
N SER A 156 15.42 2.57 18.27
CA SER A 156 16.21 2.94 19.47
C SER A 156 16.18 4.43 19.78
N ARG A 157 16.11 5.29 18.73
CA ARG A 157 15.99 6.75 18.93
C ARG A 157 14.63 7.13 19.53
N ARG A 158 13.58 6.35 19.26
CA ARG A 158 12.26 6.54 19.89
C ARG A 158 12.26 6.06 21.34
N VAL A 159 12.87 4.90 21.59
CA VAL A 159 13.02 4.34 22.96
C VAL A 159 13.75 5.31 23.89
N ARG A 160 14.77 6.02 23.39
CA ARG A 160 15.49 7.04 24.21
C ARG A 160 14.68 8.31 24.51
N ARG A 161 13.48 8.43 23.97
CA ARG A 161 12.58 9.58 24.18
C ARG A 161 11.30 9.20 24.95
N LEU A 162 11.26 7.99 25.49
CA LEU A 162 10.26 7.54 26.46
C LEU A 162 10.57 8.12 27.84
#